data_aac4ec8d4db092fb015fc5293d6d63ea
#
_entry.id   aac4ec8d4db092fb015fc5293d6d63ea
#
_cell.length_a   1.000
_cell.length_b   1.000
_cell.length_c   1.000
_cell.angle_alpha   90.00
_cell.angle_beta   90.00
_cell.angle_gamma   90.00
#
_symmetry.space_group_name_H-M   'P 1'
#
loop_
_entity.id
_entity.type
_entity.pdbx_description
1 polymer ?
#
loop_
_entity_poly.entity_id
_entity_poly.type
_entity_poly.pdbx_seq_one_letter_code
_entity_poly.pdbx_strand_id
1 'polypeptide(L)'
;NGLVPDHCMRLIGPQYALLRPEFATERAQSINGRAGRRLRHLLISMGGVDAQNSTSQILDALSDGDLPDDLRISVVMGPQAPALETVRRKARELPWPTEVLIDVYDMASRMADADLSIGAGGATAWERCCLGLPSILVQIAHNQAGVAHTLEKAGAALSAGPLGATDFTDRFHKALVEARANLDRLANSALTLCDGDGLGRVSASIAPRMNVFRDATISDSRRIWEWRAASSMQRFGLNGEAPEFSEHHQWYTTALFNPTRTFRILVQCGYPCGYLRFDIEQQCRAHVSICLAPDMRNKGLAELLLAEADRLGAEIDVRHLDAKIHTENNASLRCFELAGYSCVKNIGIFRLYQKTLCEVI
;
A
#
# COMPACT_ATOMS: atom_id res chain seq x y z
N ASN A 1 15.06 -11.28 21.80
CA ASN A 1 14.03 -10.37 22.31
C ASN A 1 12.81 -11.05 22.97
N GLY A 2 12.57 -12.36 22.86
CA GLY A 2 11.54 -13.12 23.59
C GLY A 2 10.06 -12.75 23.35
N LEU A 3 9.77 -11.74 22.50
CA LEU A 3 8.40 -11.28 22.25
C LEU A 3 7.65 -12.13 21.22
N VAL A 4 8.38 -12.83 20.36
CA VAL A 4 7.82 -13.72 19.33
C VAL A 4 8.68 -14.98 19.23
N PRO A 5 8.10 -16.16 18.84
CA PRO A 5 8.86 -17.38 18.64
C PRO A 5 9.98 -17.21 17.61
N ASP A 6 11.07 -17.98 17.74
CA ASP A 6 12.26 -17.84 16.88
C ASP A 6 12.00 -18.12 15.40
N HIS A 7 11.00 -18.95 15.09
CA HIS A 7 10.59 -19.26 13.72
C HIS A 7 9.74 -18.17 13.05
N CYS A 8 9.35 -17.12 13.80
CA CYS A 8 8.58 -16.04 13.21
C CYS A 8 9.44 -15.14 12.31
N MET A 9 9.00 -14.93 11.08
CA MET A 9 9.57 -13.91 10.21
C MET A 9 9.26 -12.54 10.80
N ARG A 10 10.31 -11.72 10.98
CA ARG A 10 10.20 -10.38 11.55
C ARG A 10 10.46 -9.33 10.47
N LEU A 11 9.45 -8.51 10.16
CA LEU A 11 9.55 -7.40 9.23
C LEU A 11 9.77 -6.12 10.05
N ILE A 12 11.03 -5.85 10.37
CA ILE A 12 11.45 -4.79 11.29
C ILE A 12 12.34 -3.79 10.54
N GLY A 13 12.17 -2.53 10.84
CA GLY A 13 12.98 -1.44 10.29
C GLY A 13 12.19 -0.47 9.41
N PRO A 14 12.79 0.69 9.11
CA PRO A 14 12.15 1.76 8.32
C PRO A 14 11.66 1.33 6.94
N GLN A 15 12.35 0.39 6.31
CA GLN A 15 11.99 -0.17 5.00
C GLN A 15 10.65 -0.91 4.99
N TYR A 16 10.10 -1.25 6.15
CA TYR A 16 8.77 -1.85 6.31
C TYR A 16 7.73 -0.88 6.87
N ALA A 17 8.03 0.42 6.91
CA ALA A 17 7.08 1.41 7.36
C ALA A 17 5.83 1.40 6.47
N LEU A 18 4.66 1.20 7.08
CA LEU A 18 3.37 1.17 6.39
C LEU A 18 2.88 2.60 6.16
N LEU A 19 3.28 3.18 5.05
CA LEU A 19 2.87 4.52 4.65
C LEU A 19 1.69 4.47 3.69
N ARG A 20 0.90 5.55 3.70
CA ARG A 20 -0.15 5.75 2.70
C ARG A 20 0.48 5.92 1.30
N PRO A 21 -0.18 5.44 0.22
CA PRO A 21 0.39 5.45 -1.13
C PRO A 21 0.81 6.84 -1.65
N GLU A 22 0.15 7.92 -1.19
CA GLU A 22 0.48 9.29 -1.60
C GLU A 22 1.92 9.69 -1.24
N PHE A 23 2.52 9.14 -0.17
CA PHE A 23 3.91 9.43 0.18
C PHE A 23 4.90 8.87 -0.85
N ALA A 24 4.65 7.67 -1.35
CA ALA A 24 5.47 7.09 -2.43
C ALA A 24 5.30 7.87 -3.74
N THR A 25 4.09 8.36 -4.03
CA THR A 25 3.79 9.16 -5.23
C THR A 25 4.49 10.52 -5.19
N GLU A 26 4.41 11.23 -4.07
CA GLU A 26 5.02 12.56 -3.90
C GLU A 26 6.55 12.52 -3.76
N ARG A 27 7.13 11.36 -3.45
CA ARG A 27 8.55 11.23 -3.16
C ARG A 27 9.45 11.75 -4.28
N ALA A 28 9.21 11.39 -5.54
CA ALA A 28 10.05 11.79 -6.67
C ALA A 28 10.07 13.32 -6.85
N GLN A 29 8.91 13.96 -6.74
CA GLN A 29 8.79 15.42 -6.82
C GLN A 29 9.47 16.09 -5.62
N SER A 30 9.29 15.56 -4.42
CA SER A 30 9.90 16.07 -3.20
C SER A 30 11.43 16.05 -3.30
N ILE A 31 12.03 14.94 -3.74
CA ILE A 31 13.49 14.80 -3.89
C ILE A 31 14.02 15.84 -4.87
N ASN A 32 13.43 15.95 -6.05
CA ASN A 32 13.89 16.87 -7.09
C ASN A 32 13.82 18.35 -6.67
N GLY A 33 12.87 18.67 -5.79
CA GLY A 33 12.69 20.04 -5.35
C GLY A 33 13.47 20.44 -4.09
N ARG A 34 14.20 19.52 -3.40
CA ARG A 34 14.83 19.82 -2.08
C ARG A 34 16.24 20.36 -2.14
N ALA A 35 17.02 19.96 -3.14
CA ALA A 35 18.43 20.34 -3.20
C ALA A 35 18.62 21.86 -3.19
N GLY A 36 19.47 22.35 -2.28
CA GLY A 36 19.79 23.77 -2.12
C GLY A 36 18.68 24.63 -1.54
N ARG A 37 17.61 24.05 -0.97
CA ARG A 37 16.56 24.83 -0.28
C ARG A 37 17.13 25.52 0.96
N ARG A 38 16.62 26.73 1.20
CA ARG A 38 16.81 27.44 2.46
C ARG A 38 15.51 27.32 3.29
N LEU A 39 15.62 27.45 4.60
CA LEU A 39 14.46 27.44 5.50
C LEU A 39 13.57 28.68 5.23
N ARG A 40 12.44 28.45 4.60
CA ARG A 40 11.36 29.42 4.34
C ARG A 40 9.99 28.90 4.74
N HIS A 41 9.84 27.58 4.85
CA HIS A 41 8.59 26.95 5.24
C HIS A 41 8.83 25.92 6.34
N LEU A 42 8.31 26.20 7.53
CA LEU A 42 8.35 25.32 8.68
C LEU A 42 7.00 24.63 8.86
N LEU A 43 7.00 23.30 8.94
CA LEU A 43 5.81 22.49 9.20
C LEU A 43 5.86 21.96 10.64
N ILE A 44 4.82 22.23 11.43
CA ILE A 44 4.69 21.74 12.80
C ILE A 44 3.55 20.74 12.88
N SER A 45 3.82 19.51 13.36
CA SER A 45 2.80 18.48 13.56
C SER A 45 3.17 17.58 14.74
N MET A 46 2.50 17.79 15.87
CA MET A 46 2.74 17.04 17.11
C MET A 46 1.81 15.84 17.30
N GLY A 47 0.99 15.55 16.30
CA GLY A 47 0.00 14.47 16.28
C GLY A 47 -1.44 15.00 16.25
N GLY A 48 -2.37 14.13 15.83
CA GLY A 48 -3.76 14.55 15.54
C GLY A 48 -4.54 15.02 16.77
N VAL A 49 -4.28 14.47 17.95
CA VAL A 49 -5.02 14.82 19.18
C VAL A 49 -4.26 15.88 20.00
N ASP A 50 -2.92 15.81 20.05
CA ASP A 50 -2.06 16.71 20.86
C ASP A 50 -2.63 16.98 22.27
N ALA A 51 -2.98 15.91 23.00
CA ALA A 51 -3.66 15.99 24.29
C ALA A 51 -2.88 16.78 25.36
N GLN A 52 -1.54 16.84 25.26
CA GLN A 52 -0.66 17.53 26.19
C GLN A 52 -0.39 18.98 25.78
N ASN A 53 -1.04 19.46 24.71
CA ASN A 53 -0.82 20.80 24.17
C ASN A 53 0.65 21.10 23.85
N SER A 54 1.32 20.13 23.28
CA SER A 54 2.73 20.19 22.89
C SER A 54 2.97 21.27 21.83
N THR A 55 2.02 21.43 20.92
CA THR A 55 2.08 22.45 19.86
C THR A 55 2.22 23.85 20.43
N SER A 56 1.45 24.23 21.47
CA SER A 56 1.57 25.54 22.11
C SER A 56 2.94 25.79 22.72
N GLN A 57 3.54 24.75 23.33
CA GLN A 57 4.87 24.84 23.93
C GLN A 57 5.96 25.01 22.86
N ILE A 58 5.79 24.37 21.70
CA ILE A 58 6.69 24.57 20.54
C ILE A 58 6.58 26.00 20.01
N LEU A 59 5.37 26.55 19.90
CA LEU A 59 5.18 27.93 19.42
C LEU A 59 5.81 28.94 20.40
N ASP A 60 5.71 28.71 21.72
CA ASP A 60 6.40 29.53 22.72
C ASP A 60 7.93 29.46 22.55
N ALA A 61 8.48 28.26 22.37
CA ALA A 61 9.92 28.08 22.18
C ALA A 61 10.41 28.67 20.84
N LEU A 62 9.57 28.76 19.83
CA LEU A 62 9.92 29.38 18.55
C LEU A 62 9.97 30.91 18.63
N SER A 63 9.17 31.56 19.48
CA SER A 63 9.10 33.02 19.59
C SER A 63 10.45 33.65 19.97
N ASP A 64 11.28 32.92 20.69
CA ASP A 64 12.61 33.34 21.15
C ASP A 64 13.75 32.87 20.21
N GLY A 65 13.39 32.21 19.07
CA GLY A 65 14.36 31.60 18.15
C GLY A 65 14.87 32.58 17.08
N ASP A 66 16.14 32.42 16.70
CA ASP A 66 16.74 33.11 15.54
C ASP A 66 16.33 32.41 14.23
N LEU A 67 15.22 32.84 13.63
CA LEU A 67 14.66 32.32 12.40
C LEU A 67 14.62 33.39 11.28
N PRO A 68 14.61 33.00 10.00
CA PRO A 68 14.57 33.96 8.90
C PRO A 68 13.31 34.85 8.91
N ASP A 69 13.44 36.12 8.53
CA ASP A 69 12.31 37.06 8.45
C ASP A 69 11.27 36.64 7.39
N ASP A 70 11.70 35.94 6.33
CA ASP A 70 10.85 35.44 5.23
C ASP A 70 10.27 34.04 5.51
N LEU A 71 10.31 33.57 6.77
CA LEU A 71 9.73 32.30 7.18
C LEU A 71 8.20 32.36 7.16
N ARG A 72 7.57 31.28 6.70
CA ARG A 72 6.16 30.95 6.94
C ARG A 72 6.04 29.68 7.75
N ILE A 73 5.00 29.58 8.57
CA ILE A 73 4.78 28.43 9.45
C ILE A 73 3.40 27.81 9.16
N SER A 74 3.37 26.51 8.95
CA SER A 74 2.12 25.74 8.89
C SER A 74 2.04 24.82 10.10
N VAL A 75 0.99 24.96 10.90
CA VAL A 75 0.73 24.12 12.08
C VAL A 75 -0.43 23.18 11.74
N VAL A 76 -0.20 21.88 11.78
CA VAL A 76 -1.23 20.87 11.49
C VAL A 76 -1.74 20.25 12.79
N MET A 77 -3.04 20.31 12.99
CA MET A 77 -3.76 19.76 14.14
C MET A 77 -4.96 18.93 13.71
N GLY A 78 -5.34 17.97 14.53
CA GLY A 78 -6.59 17.26 14.32
C GLY A 78 -7.81 18.06 14.81
N PRO A 79 -9.02 17.75 14.31
CA PRO A 79 -10.23 18.48 14.65
C PRO A 79 -10.65 18.34 16.12
N GLN A 80 -10.16 17.30 16.80
CA GLN A 80 -10.45 17.02 18.21
C GLN A 80 -9.34 17.46 19.17
N ALA A 81 -8.36 18.24 18.71
CA ALA A 81 -7.29 18.74 19.55
C ALA A 81 -7.83 19.73 20.61
N PRO A 82 -7.71 19.44 21.92
CA PRO A 82 -8.36 20.26 22.97
C PRO A 82 -7.81 21.68 23.07
N ALA A 83 -6.57 21.88 22.66
CA ALA A 83 -5.89 23.19 22.76
C ALA A 83 -5.96 24.04 21.47
N LEU A 84 -6.82 23.71 20.52
CA LEU A 84 -6.89 24.33 19.20
C LEU A 84 -6.99 25.85 19.25
N GLU A 85 -7.86 26.41 20.09
CA GLU A 85 -8.03 27.86 20.20
C GLU A 85 -6.79 28.55 20.84
N THR A 86 -6.12 27.87 21.77
CA THR A 86 -4.87 28.36 22.35
C THR A 86 -3.77 28.43 21.29
N VAL A 87 -3.66 27.36 20.46
CA VAL A 87 -2.68 27.32 19.35
C VAL A 87 -2.99 28.42 18.31
N ARG A 88 -4.26 28.62 17.94
CA ARG A 88 -4.67 29.70 17.01
C ARG A 88 -4.30 31.08 17.54
N ARG A 89 -4.49 31.34 18.83
CA ARG A 89 -4.09 32.62 19.44
C ARG A 89 -2.58 32.80 19.38
N LYS A 90 -1.79 31.81 19.83
CA LYS A 90 -0.33 31.88 19.79
C LYS A 90 0.23 32.01 18.38
N ALA A 91 -0.37 31.33 17.39
CA ALA A 91 0.01 31.46 15.99
C ALA A 91 -0.12 32.90 15.46
N ARG A 92 -1.11 33.66 15.93
CA ARG A 92 -1.29 35.07 15.56
C ARG A 92 -0.30 36.02 16.27
N GLU A 93 0.25 35.60 17.38
CA GLU A 93 1.21 36.37 18.19
C GLU A 93 2.65 36.22 17.66
N LEU A 94 2.94 35.21 16.82
CA LEU A 94 4.25 35.00 16.21
C LEU A 94 4.57 36.10 15.18
N PRO A 95 5.84 36.47 15.01
CA PRO A 95 6.26 37.49 14.05
C PRO A 95 6.19 37.00 12.58
N TRP A 96 6.08 35.70 12.35
CA TRP A 96 6.01 35.10 11.02
C TRP A 96 4.57 34.75 10.63
N PRO A 97 4.21 34.83 9.32
CA PRO A 97 2.94 34.33 8.82
C PRO A 97 2.73 32.86 9.23
N THR A 98 1.74 32.65 10.11
CA THR A 98 1.48 31.33 10.70
C THR A 98 0.04 30.93 10.48
N GLU A 99 -0.19 29.81 9.76
CA GLU A 99 -1.51 29.22 9.54
C GLU A 99 -1.71 27.99 10.41
N VAL A 100 -2.94 27.79 10.89
CA VAL A 100 -3.34 26.59 11.64
C VAL A 100 -4.33 25.80 10.78
N LEU A 101 -3.89 24.64 10.33
CA LEU A 101 -4.59 23.75 9.44
C LEU A 101 -5.23 22.60 10.23
N ILE A 102 -6.48 22.29 9.93
CA ILE A 102 -7.25 21.27 10.64
C ILE A 102 -7.72 20.24 9.63
N ASP A 103 -7.70 18.97 10.03
CA ASP A 103 -8.22 17.85 9.24
C ASP A 103 -7.61 17.78 7.82
N VAL A 104 -6.28 17.78 7.79
CA VAL A 104 -5.49 17.81 6.55
C VAL A 104 -5.47 16.42 5.89
N TYR A 105 -5.92 16.33 4.65
CA TYR A 105 -5.91 15.10 3.83
C TYR A 105 -4.70 15.02 2.89
N ASP A 106 -4.09 16.15 2.55
CA ASP A 106 -2.96 16.31 1.61
C ASP A 106 -1.61 16.42 2.31
N MET A 107 -1.42 15.67 3.41
CA MET A 107 -0.21 15.76 4.25
C MET A 107 1.07 15.50 3.47
N ALA A 108 1.07 14.56 2.52
CA ALA A 108 2.26 14.25 1.72
C ALA A 108 2.71 15.46 0.89
N SER A 109 1.79 16.15 0.23
CA SER A 109 2.09 17.36 -0.54
C SER A 109 2.60 18.49 0.36
N ARG A 110 1.99 18.71 1.52
CA ARG A 110 2.44 19.72 2.49
C ARG A 110 3.83 19.44 3.04
N MET A 111 4.14 18.18 3.33
CA MET A 111 5.47 17.75 3.74
C MET A 111 6.50 17.90 2.60
N ALA A 112 6.11 17.65 1.35
CA ALA A 112 6.97 17.86 0.20
C ALA A 112 7.30 19.36 -0.03
N ASP A 113 6.37 20.25 0.29
CA ASP A 113 6.51 21.71 0.16
C ASP A 113 7.30 22.34 1.32
N ALA A 114 7.28 21.75 2.51
CA ALA A 114 8.01 22.26 3.67
C ALA A 114 9.52 22.04 3.56
N ASP A 115 10.33 22.93 4.15
CA ASP A 115 11.79 22.86 4.17
C ASP A 115 12.32 22.19 5.44
N LEU A 116 11.60 22.34 6.55
CA LEU A 116 11.91 21.75 7.84
C LEU A 116 10.61 21.35 8.54
N SER A 117 10.61 20.25 9.29
CA SER A 117 9.49 19.88 10.14
C SER A 117 9.89 19.81 11.60
N ILE A 118 9.00 20.25 12.50
CA ILE A 118 9.04 19.95 13.92
C ILE A 118 7.90 19.00 14.23
N GLY A 119 8.21 17.86 14.85
CA GLY A 119 7.18 16.87 15.14
C GLY A 119 7.56 15.78 16.09
N ALA A 120 6.57 15.00 16.52
CA ALA A 120 6.79 13.87 17.40
C ALA A 120 7.51 12.72 16.69
N GLY A 121 8.20 11.88 17.49
CA GLY A 121 8.94 10.69 17.03
C GLY A 121 8.03 9.45 16.83
N GLY A 122 6.81 9.64 16.30
CA GLY A 122 5.86 8.57 15.98
C GLY A 122 5.97 8.06 14.55
N ALA A 123 4.91 7.40 14.05
CA ALA A 123 4.84 6.85 12.68
C ALA A 123 5.08 7.92 11.60
N THR A 124 4.64 9.16 11.83
CA THR A 124 4.82 10.31 10.94
C THR A 124 6.30 10.64 10.69
N ALA A 125 7.21 10.19 11.56
CA ALA A 125 8.66 10.34 11.33
C ALA A 125 9.11 9.58 10.06
N TRP A 126 8.52 8.45 9.75
CA TRP A 126 8.80 7.69 8.52
C TRP A 126 8.21 8.34 7.28
N GLU A 127 7.05 9.02 7.40
CA GLU A 127 6.47 9.84 6.34
C GLU A 127 7.43 10.98 5.95
N ARG A 128 7.99 11.67 6.94
CA ARG A 128 9.01 12.70 6.74
C ARG A 128 10.28 12.14 6.09
N CYS A 129 10.76 11.00 6.55
CA CYS A 129 11.92 10.33 5.94
C CYS A 129 11.65 9.94 4.48
N CYS A 130 10.47 9.42 4.17
CA CYS A 130 10.08 9.07 2.81
C CYS A 130 10.20 10.24 1.84
N LEU A 131 9.83 11.44 2.26
CA LEU A 131 9.89 12.66 1.47
C LEU A 131 11.23 13.41 1.58
N GLY A 132 12.19 12.88 2.37
CA GLY A 132 13.44 13.57 2.65
C GLY A 132 13.25 14.90 3.37
N LEU A 133 12.18 15.06 4.16
CA LEU A 133 11.92 16.28 4.92
C LEU A 133 12.80 16.34 6.16
N PRO A 134 13.77 17.27 6.25
CA PRO A 134 14.55 17.50 7.45
C PRO A 134 13.65 17.68 8.67
N SER A 135 14.04 17.11 9.81
CA SER A 135 13.13 17.09 10.95
C SER A 135 13.86 17.35 12.28
N ILE A 136 13.18 18.11 13.16
CA ILE A 136 13.51 18.18 14.57
C ILE A 136 12.45 17.36 15.31
N LEU A 137 12.89 16.37 16.07
CA LEU A 137 12.04 15.46 16.82
C LEU A 137 11.88 15.96 18.25
N VAL A 138 10.64 16.03 18.70
CA VAL A 138 10.27 16.33 20.08
C VAL A 138 9.66 15.07 20.67
N GLN A 139 10.20 14.60 21.77
CA GLN A 139 9.68 13.42 22.45
C GLN A 139 8.52 13.83 23.37
N ILE A 140 7.31 13.37 23.04
CA ILE A 140 6.10 13.61 23.84
C ILE A 140 5.61 12.34 24.55
N ALA A 141 6.21 11.18 24.24
CA ALA A 141 5.89 9.91 24.87
C ALA A 141 7.13 9.03 24.99
N HIS A 142 7.16 8.17 26.00
CA HIS A 142 8.34 7.33 26.29
C HIS A 142 8.67 6.34 25.17
N ASN A 143 7.66 5.79 24.50
CA ASN A 143 7.83 4.86 23.39
C ASN A 143 8.42 5.49 22.11
N GLN A 144 8.55 6.81 22.05
CA GLN A 144 9.13 7.52 20.90
C GLN A 144 10.68 7.63 20.98
N ALA A 145 11.28 7.38 22.16
CA ALA A 145 12.72 7.51 22.35
C ALA A 145 13.54 6.62 21.38
N GLY A 146 13.08 5.40 21.10
CA GLY A 146 13.76 4.48 20.18
C GLY A 146 13.78 4.98 18.72
N VAL A 147 12.69 5.56 18.26
CA VAL A 147 12.60 6.15 16.91
C VAL A 147 13.48 7.38 16.82
N ALA A 148 13.39 8.28 17.79
CA ALA A 148 14.21 9.49 17.84
C ALA A 148 15.71 9.16 17.83
N HIS A 149 16.17 8.23 18.68
CA HIS A 149 17.54 7.76 18.69
C HIS A 149 18.01 7.16 17.36
N THR A 150 17.16 6.34 16.73
CA THR A 150 17.49 5.71 15.44
C THR A 150 17.69 6.75 14.34
N LEU A 151 16.80 7.75 14.26
CA LEU A 151 16.86 8.80 13.25
C LEU A 151 18.03 9.76 13.49
N GLU A 152 18.31 10.10 14.75
CA GLU A 152 19.45 10.93 15.12
C GLU A 152 20.77 10.23 14.81
N LYS A 153 20.92 8.96 15.18
CA LYS A 153 22.11 8.15 14.87
C LYS A 153 22.36 8.02 13.36
N ALA A 154 21.30 7.96 12.56
CA ALA A 154 21.39 7.91 11.09
C ALA A 154 21.64 9.30 10.48
N GLY A 155 21.66 10.38 11.27
CA GLY A 155 21.78 11.74 10.77
C GLY A 155 20.59 12.24 9.97
N ALA A 156 19.44 11.57 10.12
CA ALA A 156 18.21 11.87 9.38
C ALA A 156 17.29 12.88 10.08
N ALA A 157 17.49 13.09 11.36
CA ALA A 157 16.78 14.09 12.15
C ALA A 157 17.66 14.56 13.32
N LEU A 158 17.29 15.69 13.91
CA LEU A 158 17.84 16.20 15.17
C LEU A 158 16.83 15.98 16.29
N SER A 159 17.29 15.75 17.52
CA SER A 159 16.41 15.57 18.67
C SER A 159 16.49 16.76 19.62
N ALA A 160 15.35 17.38 19.92
CA ALA A 160 15.22 18.35 21.00
C ALA A 160 15.01 17.69 22.38
N GLY A 161 14.87 16.35 22.40
CA GLY A 161 14.64 15.59 23.63
C GLY A 161 13.20 15.65 24.13
N PRO A 162 12.98 15.25 25.41
CA PRO A 162 11.65 15.23 26.01
C PRO A 162 11.09 16.64 26.20
N LEU A 163 9.84 16.84 25.77
CA LEU A 163 9.11 18.07 26.06
C LEU A 163 8.94 18.22 27.59
N GLY A 164 9.17 19.42 28.12
CA GLY A 164 9.10 19.69 29.56
C GLY A 164 10.37 19.37 30.34
N ALA A 165 11.46 18.89 29.71
CA ALA A 165 12.76 18.82 30.32
C ALA A 165 13.29 20.25 30.58
N THR A 166 14.05 20.46 31.67
CA THR A 166 14.56 21.78 32.06
C THR A 166 15.49 22.41 31.02
N ASP A 167 16.15 21.58 30.20
CA ASP A 167 17.07 21.98 29.14
C ASP A 167 16.42 21.92 27.75
N PHE A 168 15.10 21.72 27.67
CA PHE A 168 14.39 21.54 26.41
C PHE A 168 14.56 22.73 25.45
N THR A 169 14.34 23.94 25.94
CA THR A 169 14.41 25.16 25.11
C THR A 169 15.81 25.36 24.52
N ASP A 170 16.87 25.16 25.32
CA ASP A 170 18.25 25.26 24.85
C ASP A 170 18.57 24.21 23.77
N ARG A 171 18.14 22.97 23.98
CA ARG A 171 18.33 21.89 22.99
C ARG A 171 17.53 22.13 21.73
N PHE A 172 16.33 22.65 21.88
CA PHE A 172 15.47 22.97 20.76
C PHE A 172 16.06 24.07 19.87
N HIS A 173 16.53 25.16 20.47
CA HIS A 173 17.21 26.25 19.74
C HIS A 173 18.51 25.78 19.09
N LYS A 174 19.31 24.96 19.77
CA LYS A 174 20.50 24.34 19.17
C LYS A 174 20.15 23.48 17.97
N ALA A 175 19.10 22.68 18.07
CA ALA A 175 18.62 21.85 16.96
C ALA A 175 18.10 22.70 15.78
N LEU A 176 17.44 23.84 16.04
CA LEU A 176 17.01 24.78 15.00
C LEU A 176 18.21 25.37 14.23
N VAL A 177 19.22 25.85 14.94
CA VAL A 177 20.43 26.38 14.31
C VAL A 177 21.14 25.31 13.48
N GLU A 178 21.31 24.12 14.04
CA GLU A 178 21.96 23.00 13.33
C GLU A 178 21.16 22.54 12.12
N ALA A 179 19.82 22.42 12.24
CA ALA A 179 18.94 22.03 11.14
C ALA A 179 19.04 23.01 9.98
N ARG A 180 18.96 24.32 10.27
CA ARG A 180 19.07 25.40 9.28
C ARG A 180 20.38 25.34 8.48
N ALA A 181 21.48 25.00 9.13
CA ALA A 181 22.80 24.89 8.51
C ALA A 181 22.99 23.59 7.69
N ASN A 182 22.12 22.57 7.88
CA ASN A 182 22.36 21.21 7.38
C ASN A 182 21.14 20.59 6.69
N LEU A 183 20.24 21.37 6.10
CA LEU A 183 19.00 20.85 5.47
C LEU A 183 19.27 19.76 4.45
N ASP A 184 20.21 19.97 3.50
CA ASP A 184 20.53 18.99 2.46
C ASP A 184 21.11 17.68 3.06
N ARG A 185 21.96 17.79 4.07
CA ARG A 185 22.53 16.60 4.73
C ARG A 185 21.45 15.78 5.42
N LEU A 186 20.57 16.43 6.18
CA LEU A 186 19.44 15.79 6.87
C LEU A 186 18.48 15.14 5.87
N ALA A 187 18.15 15.87 4.78
CA ALA A 187 17.29 15.36 3.73
C ALA A 187 17.85 14.09 3.08
N ASN A 188 19.12 14.12 2.67
CA ASN A 188 19.77 12.98 2.04
C ASN A 188 19.85 11.77 2.97
N SER A 189 20.16 11.98 4.26
CA SER A 189 20.18 10.91 5.25
C SER A 189 18.78 10.31 5.45
N ALA A 190 17.74 11.14 5.55
CA ALA A 190 16.35 10.68 5.71
C ALA A 190 15.90 9.82 4.53
N LEU A 191 16.22 10.22 3.30
CA LEU A 191 15.87 9.50 2.07
C LEU A 191 16.45 8.07 2.00
N THR A 192 17.56 7.79 2.66
CA THR A 192 18.17 6.45 2.70
C THR A 192 17.43 5.48 3.60
N LEU A 193 16.61 5.96 4.53
CA LEU A 193 15.95 5.13 5.54
C LEU A 193 14.60 4.58 5.09
N CYS A 194 13.81 5.38 4.40
CA CYS A 194 12.44 5.02 4.01
C CYS A 194 12.16 5.44 2.58
N ASP A 195 11.85 4.49 1.72
CA ASP A 195 11.55 4.71 0.30
C ASP A 195 10.05 4.77 -0.03
N GLY A 196 9.19 4.47 0.95
CA GLY A 196 7.73 4.49 0.79
C GLY A 196 7.12 3.16 0.32
N ASP A 197 7.93 2.14 -0.01
CA ASP A 197 7.44 0.84 -0.50
C ASP A 197 7.29 -0.24 0.61
N GLY A 198 7.23 0.17 1.86
CA GLY A 198 7.07 -0.75 2.99
C GLY A 198 5.79 -1.59 2.92
N LEU A 199 4.68 -0.98 2.45
CA LEU A 199 3.42 -1.70 2.23
C LEU A 199 3.59 -2.83 1.20
N GLY A 200 4.26 -2.56 0.07
CA GLY A 200 4.54 -3.57 -0.96
C GLY A 200 5.36 -4.74 -0.40
N ARG A 201 6.42 -4.46 0.37
CA ARG A 201 7.26 -5.50 0.99
C ARG A 201 6.52 -6.35 2.01
N VAL A 202 5.73 -5.73 2.88
CA VAL A 202 4.91 -6.44 3.87
C VAL A 202 3.86 -7.29 3.16
N SER A 203 3.15 -6.72 2.18
CA SER A 203 2.17 -7.44 1.38
C SER A 203 2.79 -8.64 0.65
N ALA A 204 3.94 -8.47 0.00
CA ALA A 204 4.66 -9.57 -0.66
C ALA A 204 5.07 -10.69 0.31
N SER A 205 5.40 -10.34 1.56
CA SER A 205 5.76 -11.32 2.60
C SER A 205 4.55 -12.11 3.13
N ILE A 206 3.36 -11.52 3.09
CA ILE A 206 2.11 -12.10 3.57
C ILE A 206 1.33 -12.79 2.43
N ALA A 207 1.47 -12.28 1.21
CA ALA A 207 0.71 -12.68 0.01
C ALA A 207 0.60 -14.21 -0.20
N PRO A 208 1.68 -15.01 -0.09
CA PRO A 208 1.58 -16.46 -0.26
C PRO A 208 0.68 -17.16 0.76
N ARG A 209 0.37 -16.49 1.88
CA ARG A 209 -0.44 -17.01 2.99
C ARG A 209 -1.86 -16.46 3.03
N MET A 210 -2.18 -15.48 2.19
CA MET A 210 -3.49 -14.81 2.15
C MET A 210 -4.18 -14.93 0.80
N ASN A 211 -3.96 -16.04 0.10
CA ASN A 211 -4.77 -16.38 -1.08
C ASN A 211 -6.11 -16.94 -0.60
N VAL A 212 -7.18 -16.24 -0.89
CA VAL A 212 -8.55 -16.63 -0.50
C VAL A 212 -9.42 -16.70 -1.74
N PHE A 213 -10.28 -17.70 -1.79
CA PHE A 213 -11.35 -17.75 -2.79
C PHE A 213 -12.66 -17.23 -2.18
N ARG A 214 -13.34 -16.41 -2.92
CA ARG A 214 -14.72 -16.00 -2.62
C ARG A 214 -15.63 -16.21 -3.81
N ASP A 215 -16.91 -16.27 -3.57
CA ASP A 215 -17.89 -16.25 -4.64
C ASP A 215 -17.83 -14.91 -5.38
N ALA A 216 -18.05 -14.99 -6.70
CA ALA A 216 -18.16 -13.79 -7.52
C ALA A 216 -19.52 -13.12 -7.30
N THR A 217 -19.53 -11.81 -7.45
CA THR A 217 -20.74 -10.97 -7.30
C THR A 217 -20.98 -10.15 -8.58
N ILE A 218 -22.12 -9.50 -8.69
CA ILE A 218 -22.43 -8.61 -9.81
C ILE A 218 -21.38 -7.49 -9.96
N SER A 219 -20.84 -7.02 -8.86
CA SER A 219 -19.80 -5.97 -8.86
C SER A 219 -18.48 -6.39 -9.53
N ASP A 220 -18.22 -7.69 -9.68
CA ASP A 220 -17.03 -8.19 -10.36
C ASP A 220 -17.15 -8.17 -11.90
N SER A 221 -18.33 -7.93 -12.45
CA SER A 221 -18.61 -7.97 -13.90
C SER A 221 -17.64 -7.10 -14.72
N ARG A 222 -17.46 -5.82 -14.33
CA ARG A 222 -16.57 -4.90 -15.05
C ARG A 222 -15.12 -5.38 -15.02
N ARG A 223 -14.64 -5.81 -13.87
CA ARG A 223 -13.28 -6.31 -13.70
C ARG A 223 -13.00 -7.57 -14.51
N ILE A 224 -13.92 -8.52 -14.50
CA ILE A 224 -13.83 -9.75 -15.31
C ILE A 224 -13.81 -9.42 -16.81
N TRP A 225 -14.64 -8.47 -17.24
CA TRP A 225 -14.64 -7.99 -18.61
C TRP A 225 -13.30 -7.36 -19.01
N GLU A 226 -12.76 -6.45 -18.18
CA GLU A 226 -11.44 -5.81 -18.39
C GLU A 226 -10.32 -6.84 -18.52
N TRP A 227 -10.29 -7.86 -17.66
CA TRP A 227 -9.28 -8.92 -17.74
C TRP A 227 -9.37 -9.75 -19.02
N ARG A 228 -10.57 -9.99 -19.53
CA ARG A 228 -10.81 -10.70 -20.79
C ARG A 228 -10.58 -9.80 -22.01
N ALA A 229 -10.89 -8.53 -21.91
CA ALA A 229 -10.72 -7.55 -22.96
C ALA A 229 -9.25 -7.12 -23.16
N ALA A 230 -8.36 -7.44 -22.21
CA ALA A 230 -6.94 -7.16 -22.36
C ALA A 230 -6.39 -7.76 -23.66
N SER A 231 -5.71 -6.96 -24.47
CA SER A 231 -5.24 -7.31 -25.82
C SER A 231 -4.48 -8.63 -25.91
N SER A 232 -3.78 -9.01 -24.84
CA SER A 232 -3.08 -10.30 -24.73
C SER A 232 -4.00 -11.51 -24.59
N MET A 233 -5.29 -11.33 -24.27
CA MET A 233 -6.27 -12.41 -24.13
C MET A 233 -7.25 -12.49 -25.32
N GLN A 234 -7.50 -11.38 -25.99
CA GLN A 234 -8.45 -11.33 -27.13
C GLN A 234 -8.10 -12.35 -28.21
N ARG A 235 -6.80 -12.44 -28.58
CA ARG A 235 -6.32 -13.38 -29.61
C ARG A 235 -6.57 -14.87 -29.30
N PHE A 236 -6.85 -15.20 -28.04
CA PHE A 236 -7.13 -16.58 -27.61
C PHE A 236 -8.63 -16.83 -27.35
N GLY A 237 -9.49 -15.83 -27.55
CA GLY A 237 -10.92 -15.95 -27.42
C GLY A 237 -11.56 -16.68 -28.60
N LEU A 238 -12.80 -17.21 -28.40
CA LEU A 238 -13.53 -17.89 -29.44
C LEU A 238 -13.87 -16.99 -30.65
N ASN A 239 -14.04 -15.69 -30.43
CA ASN A 239 -14.49 -14.73 -31.43
C ASN A 239 -13.43 -13.65 -31.77
N GLY A 240 -12.21 -13.74 -31.22
CA GLY A 240 -11.12 -12.81 -31.53
C GLY A 240 -11.26 -11.38 -30.97
N GLU A 241 -12.46 -10.95 -30.57
CA GLU A 241 -12.75 -9.63 -29.99
C GLU A 241 -13.49 -9.76 -28.66
N ALA A 242 -13.27 -8.79 -27.79
CA ALA A 242 -14.06 -8.71 -26.56
C ALA A 242 -15.44 -8.12 -26.89
N PRO A 243 -16.53 -8.68 -26.33
CA PRO A 243 -17.87 -8.10 -26.49
C PRO A 243 -17.91 -6.72 -25.83
N GLU A 244 -18.85 -5.89 -26.23
CA GLU A 244 -19.18 -4.65 -25.55
C GLU A 244 -19.51 -4.91 -24.07
N PHE A 245 -19.18 -3.97 -23.20
CA PHE A 245 -19.38 -4.17 -21.75
C PHE A 245 -20.84 -4.46 -21.39
N SER A 246 -21.80 -3.83 -22.07
CA SER A 246 -23.23 -4.04 -21.86
C SER A 246 -23.66 -5.49 -22.14
N GLU A 247 -23.17 -6.06 -23.22
CA GLU A 247 -23.44 -7.46 -23.60
C GLU A 247 -22.80 -8.43 -22.62
N HIS A 248 -21.53 -8.15 -22.23
CA HIS A 248 -20.84 -8.93 -21.21
C HIS A 248 -21.58 -8.87 -19.87
N HIS A 249 -22.02 -7.71 -19.43
CA HIS A 249 -22.71 -7.52 -18.15
C HIS A 249 -24.03 -8.29 -18.10
N GLN A 250 -24.81 -8.24 -19.19
CA GLN A 250 -26.05 -8.99 -19.30
C GLN A 250 -25.79 -10.50 -19.24
N TRP A 251 -24.84 -10.99 -20.03
CA TRP A 251 -24.43 -12.40 -20.02
C TRP A 251 -23.93 -12.83 -18.65
N TYR A 252 -23.06 -12.02 -18.03
CA TYR A 252 -22.46 -12.32 -16.73
C TYR A 252 -23.51 -12.41 -15.61
N THR A 253 -24.45 -11.47 -15.60
CA THR A 253 -25.56 -11.47 -14.64
C THR A 253 -26.40 -12.75 -14.77
N THR A 254 -26.75 -13.15 -15.98
CA THR A 254 -27.48 -14.42 -16.22
C THR A 254 -26.63 -15.63 -15.80
N ALA A 255 -25.34 -15.62 -16.14
CA ALA A 255 -24.42 -16.71 -15.85
C ALA A 255 -24.16 -16.88 -14.34
N LEU A 256 -24.14 -15.80 -13.60
CA LEU A 256 -23.89 -15.79 -12.14
C LEU A 256 -25.02 -16.48 -11.34
N PHE A 257 -26.26 -16.40 -11.82
CA PHE A 257 -27.41 -17.03 -11.18
C PHE A 257 -27.73 -18.42 -11.75
N ASN A 258 -26.93 -18.93 -12.67
CA ASN A 258 -27.11 -20.29 -13.18
C ASN A 258 -26.64 -21.35 -12.18
N PRO A 259 -27.49 -22.24 -11.68
CA PRO A 259 -27.15 -23.23 -10.66
C PRO A 259 -26.09 -24.25 -11.11
N THR A 260 -25.89 -24.44 -12.43
CA THR A 260 -24.85 -25.33 -12.95
C THR A 260 -23.52 -24.63 -13.19
N ARG A 261 -23.39 -23.36 -12.76
CA ARG A 261 -22.21 -22.55 -13.01
C ARG A 261 -21.74 -21.85 -11.75
N THR A 262 -20.47 -22.03 -11.43
CA THR A 262 -19.82 -21.36 -10.30
C THR A 262 -18.72 -20.45 -10.79
N PHE A 263 -18.68 -19.24 -10.24
CA PHE A 263 -17.57 -18.30 -10.40
C PHE A 263 -16.89 -18.08 -9.04
N ARG A 264 -15.59 -18.37 -8.99
CA ARG A 264 -14.77 -18.07 -7.81
C ARG A 264 -13.77 -17.00 -8.16
N ILE A 265 -13.62 -16.00 -7.30
CA ILE A 265 -12.61 -14.94 -7.42
C ILE A 265 -11.45 -15.29 -6.50
N LEU A 266 -10.26 -15.41 -7.08
CA LEU A 266 -9.03 -15.47 -6.31
C LEU A 266 -8.69 -14.05 -5.82
N VAL A 267 -8.57 -13.89 -4.52
CA VAL A 267 -8.19 -12.64 -3.85
C VAL A 267 -6.84 -12.85 -3.18
N GLN A 268 -5.89 -11.99 -3.47
CA GLN A 268 -4.59 -11.96 -2.81
C GLN A 268 -4.44 -10.64 -2.06
N CYS A 269 -4.22 -10.69 -0.76
CA CYS A 269 -4.10 -9.50 0.10
C CYS A 269 -5.27 -8.50 -0.05
N GLY A 270 -6.50 -8.99 -0.20
CA GLY A 270 -7.70 -8.17 -0.40
C GLY A 270 -7.95 -7.71 -1.85
N TYR A 271 -7.01 -7.95 -2.77
CA TYR A 271 -7.13 -7.55 -4.18
C TYR A 271 -7.54 -8.75 -5.06
N PRO A 272 -8.63 -8.65 -5.83
CA PRO A 272 -8.98 -9.66 -6.81
C PRO A 272 -7.92 -9.79 -7.92
N CYS A 273 -7.42 -11.01 -8.11
CA CYS A 273 -6.27 -11.32 -8.98
C CYS A 273 -6.62 -12.16 -10.20
N GLY A 274 -7.75 -12.86 -10.15
CA GLY A 274 -8.18 -13.74 -11.21
C GLY A 274 -9.50 -14.40 -10.85
N TYR A 275 -10.03 -15.17 -11.79
CA TYR A 275 -11.24 -15.95 -11.56
C TYR A 275 -11.13 -17.35 -12.14
N LEU A 276 -11.88 -18.25 -11.52
CA LEU A 276 -12.24 -19.56 -12.00
C LEU A 276 -13.73 -19.55 -12.37
N ARG A 277 -14.06 -20.02 -13.59
CA ARG A 277 -15.41 -20.42 -13.96
C ARG A 277 -15.47 -21.93 -14.07
N PHE A 278 -16.43 -22.52 -13.39
CA PHE A 278 -16.65 -23.94 -13.27
C PHE A 278 -18.08 -24.23 -13.74
N ASP A 279 -18.23 -24.82 -14.94
CA ASP A 279 -19.51 -25.13 -15.56
C ASP A 279 -19.77 -26.64 -15.43
N ILE A 280 -20.79 -27.03 -14.65
CA ILE A 280 -21.20 -28.43 -14.45
C ILE A 280 -21.93 -28.88 -15.68
N GLU A 281 -21.47 -29.98 -16.26
CA GLU A 281 -22.08 -30.68 -17.39
C GLU A 281 -22.70 -32.00 -16.93
N GLN A 282 -23.34 -32.70 -17.85
CA GLN A 282 -23.89 -34.03 -17.58
C GLN A 282 -22.77 -35.06 -17.37
N GLN A 283 -23.08 -36.19 -16.69
CA GLN A 283 -22.19 -37.35 -16.53
C GLN A 283 -20.95 -37.09 -15.65
N CYS A 284 -21.11 -36.38 -14.51
CA CYS A 284 -20.02 -36.09 -13.57
C CYS A 284 -18.84 -35.34 -14.21
N ARG A 285 -19.13 -34.43 -15.15
CA ARG A 285 -18.12 -33.62 -15.85
C ARG A 285 -18.34 -32.14 -15.58
N ALA A 286 -17.24 -31.39 -15.56
CA ALA A 286 -17.29 -29.95 -15.52
C ALA A 286 -16.26 -29.32 -16.46
N HIS A 287 -16.65 -28.20 -17.08
CA HIS A 287 -15.73 -27.40 -17.89
C HIS A 287 -15.09 -26.29 -17.03
N VAL A 288 -13.77 -26.24 -17.07
CA VAL A 288 -12.95 -25.31 -16.30
C VAL A 288 -12.40 -24.20 -17.20
N SER A 289 -12.59 -22.95 -16.78
CA SER A 289 -12.02 -21.78 -17.42
C SER A 289 -11.42 -20.86 -16.38
N ILE A 290 -10.16 -20.49 -16.55
CA ILE A 290 -9.44 -19.58 -15.65
C ILE A 290 -8.98 -18.32 -16.37
N CYS A 291 -8.91 -17.22 -15.65
CA CYS A 291 -8.32 -15.97 -16.13
C CYS A 291 -7.64 -15.24 -14.98
N LEU A 292 -6.44 -14.73 -15.24
CA LEU A 292 -5.70 -13.87 -14.30
C LEU A 292 -5.70 -12.42 -14.78
N ALA A 293 -5.75 -11.49 -13.85
CA ALA A 293 -5.48 -10.08 -14.11
C ALA A 293 -4.13 -9.93 -14.84
N PRO A 294 -3.98 -9.01 -15.80
CA PRO A 294 -2.76 -8.87 -16.61
C PRO A 294 -1.48 -8.73 -15.81
N ASP A 295 -1.52 -7.94 -14.74
CA ASP A 295 -0.42 -7.67 -13.82
C ASP A 295 -0.12 -8.80 -12.82
N MET A 296 -1.01 -9.80 -12.77
CA MET A 296 -0.89 -10.96 -11.85
C MET A 296 -0.44 -12.24 -12.55
N ARG A 297 -0.13 -12.17 -13.83
CA ARG A 297 0.39 -13.31 -14.62
C ARG A 297 1.85 -13.62 -14.28
N ASN A 298 2.28 -14.85 -14.56
CA ASN A 298 3.63 -15.35 -14.31
C ASN A 298 4.07 -15.34 -12.83
N LYS A 299 3.09 -15.37 -11.90
CA LYS A 299 3.32 -15.41 -10.44
C LYS A 299 2.86 -16.72 -9.79
N GLY A 300 2.66 -17.79 -10.55
CA GLY A 300 2.20 -19.09 -10.03
C GLY A 300 0.72 -19.15 -9.62
N LEU A 301 -0.07 -18.06 -9.81
CA LEU A 301 -1.45 -17.99 -9.33
C LEU A 301 -2.44 -18.85 -10.14
N ALA A 302 -2.10 -19.24 -11.36
CA ALA A 302 -2.94 -20.12 -12.17
C ALA A 302 -3.07 -21.53 -11.55
N GLU A 303 -2.02 -22.01 -10.91
CA GLU A 303 -2.02 -23.29 -10.19
C GLU A 303 -3.04 -23.29 -9.04
N LEU A 304 -3.18 -22.17 -8.33
CA LEU A 304 -4.20 -22.02 -7.28
C LEU A 304 -5.62 -22.09 -7.83
N LEU A 305 -5.87 -21.47 -8.99
CA LEU A 305 -7.18 -21.52 -9.65
C LEU A 305 -7.52 -22.95 -10.09
N LEU A 306 -6.55 -23.71 -10.58
CA LEU A 306 -6.75 -25.10 -10.99
C LEU A 306 -6.90 -26.03 -9.78
N ALA A 307 -6.17 -25.80 -8.69
CA ALA A 307 -6.38 -26.54 -7.45
C ALA A 307 -7.77 -26.29 -6.84
N GLU A 308 -8.30 -25.06 -6.96
CA GLU A 308 -9.68 -24.75 -6.55
C GLU A 308 -10.70 -25.46 -7.42
N ALA A 309 -10.43 -25.64 -8.73
CA ALA A 309 -11.30 -26.45 -9.60
C ALA A 309 -11.33 -27.92 -9.16
N ASP A 310 -10.18 -28.49 -8.77
CA ASP A 310 -10.11 -29.86 -8.24
C ASP A 310 -10.93 -29.98 -6.95
N ARG A 311 -10.79 -29.02 -6.04
CA ARG A 311 -11.53 -28.98 -4.77
C ARG A 311 -13.05 -28.91 -4.99
N LEU A 312 -13.51 -28.00 -5.87
CA LEU A 312 -14.94 -27.88 -6.22
C LEU A 312 -15.45 -29.16 -6.86
N GLY A 313 -14.69 -29.79 -7.76
CA GLY A 313 -15.07 -31.04 -8.40
C GLY A 313 -15.26 -32.16 -7.38
N ALA A 314 -14.33 -32.28 -6.41
CA ALA A 314 -14.42 -33.27 -5.34
C ALA A 314 -15.64 -33.06 -4.42
N GLU A 315 -16.01 -31.82 -4.14
CA GLU A 315 -17.16 -31.49 -3.27
C GLU A 315 -18.51 -31.85 -3.86
N ILE A 316 -18.64 -31.88 -5.20
CA ILE A 316 -19.91 -32.13 -5.90
C ILE A 316 -19.90 -33.40 -6.76
N ASP A 317 -18.98 -34.32 -6.49
CA ASP A 317 -18.80 -35.62 -7.18
C ASP A 317 -18.62 -35.50 -8.72
N VAL A 318 -17.92 -34.45 -9.16
CA VAL A 318 -17.44 -34.31 -10.52
C VAL A 318 -16.16 -35.15 -10.66
N ARG A 319 -16.12 -36.03 -11.64
CA ARG A 319 -14.98 -36.95 -11.86
C ARG A 319 -14.07 -36.52 -13.00
N HIS A 320 -14.56 -35.71 -13.92
CA HIS A 320 -13.80 -35.28 -15.09
C HIS A 320 -13.86 -33.76 -15.24
N LEU A 321 -12.67 -33.17 -15.33
CA LEU A 321 -12.53 -31.72 -15.59
C LEU A 321 -12.04 -31.55 -17.03
N ASP A 322 -12.77 -30.79 -17.81
CA ASP A 322 -12.47 -30.49 -19.20
C ASP A 322 -12.06 -29.01 -19.35
N ALA A 323 -11.08 -28.74 -20.21
CA ALA A 323 -10.65 -27.38 -20.53
C ALA A 323 -10.40 -27.25 -22.05
N LYS A 324 -10.85 -26.15 -22.65
CA LYS A 324 -10.61 -25.85 -24.05
C LYS A 324 -9.59 -24.72 -24.16
N ILE A 325 -8.42 -25.00 -24.72
CA ILE A 325 -7.27 -24.08 -24.74
C ILE A 325 -6.87 -23.82 -26.19
N HIS A 326 -6.64 -22.55 -26.52
CA HIS A 326 -6.15 -22.15 -27.85
C HIS A 326 -4.75 -22.72 -28.12
N THR A 327 -4.49 -23.24 -29.32
CA THR A 327 -3.22 -23.92 -29.66
C THR A 327 -1.98 -23.06 -29.51
N GLU A 328 -2.10 -21.75 -29.66
CA GLU A 328 -1.01 -20.79 -29.49
C GLU A 328 -0.86 -20.25 -28.05
N ASN A 329 -1.75 -20.60 -27.13
CA ASN A 329 -1.68 -20.14 -25.75
C ASN A 329 -0.74 -21.05 -24.92
N ASN A 330 0.56 -20.98 -25.25
CA ASN A 330 1.58 -21.83 -24.64
C ASN A 330 1.63 -21.72 -23.10
N ALA A 331 1.31 -20.54 -22.55
CA ALA A 331 1.27 -20.35 -21.10
C ALA A 331 0.17 -21.17 -20.45
N SER A 332 -1.05 -21.14 -21.02
CA SER A 332 -2.16 -21.96 -20.53
C SER A 332 -1.92 -23.46 -20.78
N LEU A 333 -1.43 -23.84 -21.96
CA LEU A 333 -1.10 -25.25 -22.24
C LEU A 333 -0.18 -25.81 -21.17
N ARG A 334 0.95 -25.16 -20.91
CA ARG A 334 1.91 -25.59 -19.89
C ARG A 334 1.31 -25.60 -18.48
N CYS A 335 0.50 -24.61 -18.14
CA CYS A 335 -0.11 -24.50 -16.81
C CYS A 335 -1.08 -25.69 -16.56
N PHE A 336 -1.95 -26.01 -17.51
CA PHE A 336 -2.89 -27.12 -17.39
C PHE A 336 -2.15 -28.47 -17.38
N GLU A 337 -1.11 -28.65 -18.19
CA GLU A 337 -0.27 -29.88 -18.17
C GLU A 337 0.38 -30.09 -16.81
N LEU A 338 0.97 -29.03 -16.22
CA LEU A 338 1.54 -29.10 -14.86
C LEU A 338 0.49 -29.40 -13.78
N ALA A 339 -0.76 -28.98 -14.00
CA ALA A 339 -1.87 -29.28 -13.10
C ALA A 339 -2.48 -30.69 -13.31
N GLY A 340 -1.87 -31.51 -14.18
CA GLY A 340 -2.29 -32.91 -14.41
C GLY A 340 -3.37 -33.10 -15.47
N TYR A 341 -3.65 -32.09 -16.28
CA TYR A 341 -4.50 -32.25 -17.46
C TYR A 341 -3.71 -32.80 -18.64
N SER A 342 -4.33 -33.65 -19.44
CA SER A 342 -3.77 -34.21 -20.67
C SER A 342 -4.61 -33.84 -21.90
N CYS A 343 -3.94 -33.63 -23.04
CA CYS A 343 -4.61 -33.31 -24.28
C CYS A 343 -5.28 -34.60 -24.84
N VAL A 344 -6.60 -34.55 -25.00
CA VAL A 344 -7.37 -35.71 -25.50
C VAL A 344 -7.80 -35.53 -26.96
N LYS A 345 -7.95 -34.29 -27.45
CA LYS A 345 -8.40 -34.02 -28.80
C LYS A 345 -8.01 -32.63 -29.29
N ASN A 346 -7.73 -32.51 -30.60
CA ASN A 346 -7.60 -31.23 -31.29
C ASN A 346 -8.94 -30.86 -31.96
N ILE A 347 -9.39 -29.63 -31.78
CA ILE A 347 -10.66 -29.11 -32.32
C ILE A 347 -10.40 -27.76 -33.00
N GLY A 348 -10.06 -27.76 -34.28
CA GLY A 348 -9.66 -26.55 -34.99
C GLY A 348 -8.46 -25.85 -34.35
N ILE A 349 -8.61 -24.58 -34.00
CA ILE A 349 -7.58 -23.78 -33.33
C ILE A 349 -7.51 -24.02 -31.81
N PHE A 350 -8.21 -25.00 -31.28
CA PHE A 350 -8.26 -25.34 -29.87
C PHE A 350 -7.80 -26.78 -29.62
N ARG A 351 -7.30 -27.02 -28.42
CA ARG A 351 -7.06 -28.36 -27.85
C ARG A 351 -7.99 -28.58 -26.66
N LEU A 352 -8.58 -29.76 -26.61
CA LEU A 352 -9.36 -30.21 -25.47
C LEU A 352 -8.42 -30.94 -24.51
N TYR A 353 -8.33 -30.41 -23.28
CA TYR A 353 -7.60 -31.01 -22.19
C TYR A 353 -8.57 -31.61 -21.19
N GLN A 354 -8.18 -32.73 -20.57
CA GLN A 354 -8.99 -33.43 -19.60
C GLN A 354 -8.13 -33.85 -18.41
N LYS A 355 -8.71 -33.80 -17.22
CA LYS A 355 -8.18 -34.37 -15.98
C LYS A 355 -9.24 -35.21 -15.32
N THR A 356 -8.86 -36.41 -14.83
CA THR A 356 -9.70 -37.25 -13.99
C THR A 356 -9.34 -37.00 -12.54
N LEU A 357 -10.34 -36.70 -11.72
CA LEU A 357 -10.17 -36.56 -10.27
C LEU A 357 -10.21 -37.96 -9.65
N CYS A 358 -9.23 -38.26 -8.80
CA CYS A 358 -9.22 -39.51 -8.02
C CYS A 358 -10.34 -39.45 -6.97
N GLU A 359 -10.99 -40.57 -6.71
CA GLU A 359 -11.90 -40.70 -5.57
C GLU A 359 -11.12 -40.42 -4.29
N VAL A 360 -11.58 -39.45 -3.50
CA VAL A 360 -11.10 -39.27 -2.14
C VAL A 360 -11.64 -40.47 -1.34
N ILE A 361 -10.75 -41.40 -1.03
CA ILE A 361 -11.05 -42.57 -0.19
C ILE A 361 -11.29 -42.11 1.26
#